data_a99d0b551be1f86e7f80ea130b7048c4
#
_entry.id   a99d0b551be1f86e7f80ea130b7048c4
#
_cell.length_a   1.000
_cell.length_b   1.000
_cell.length_c   1.000
_cell.angle_alpha   90.00
_cell.angle_beta   90.00
_cell.angle_gamma   90.00
#
_symmetry.space_group_name_H-M   'P 1'
#
loop_
_entity.id
_entity.type
_entity.pdbx_description
1 polymer ?
#
loop_
_entity_poly.entity_id
_entity_poly.type
_entity_poly.pdbx_seq_one_letter_code
_entity_poly.pdbx_strand_id
1 'polypeptide(L)'
;PSEQFKVQSIPDFNDLINQKWDTDNCALHQLLETTKFLVFVFDSQNPNEKDKNPENIYFKGAAFWYMPASDIDIVEQVWKEDVEKLRNGVTLRYKGNRVYNNFVKSSAHRVIHMRPDARKAQYNKPTLRAQNSRKLPAKAHWINRPADHERYTEEYMTKQAWWINGAYLYSQIKDRL
;
A
#
# COMPACT_ATOMS: atom_id res chain seq x y z
N PRO A 1 10.43 3.88 13.07
CA PRO A 1 10.23 4.75 11.90
C PRO A 1 8.75 4.83 11.53
N SER A 2 8.28 6.04 11.23
CA SER A 2 6.89 6.30 10.84
C SER A 2 6.67 6.14 9.33
N GLU A 3 7.72 6.08 8.56
CA GLU A 3 7.66 6.05 7.11
C GLU A 3 7.41 4.65 6.59
N GLN A 4 6.66 4.56 5.49
CA GLN A 4 6.33 3.34 4.78
C GLN A 4 7.03 3.36 3.43
N PHE A 5 7.47 2.20 2.97
CA PHE A 5 8.22 2.08 1.73
C PHE A 5 7.32 1.52 0.62
N LYS A 6 6.99 2.37 -0.36
CA LYS A 6 6.20 1.96 -1.52
C LYS A 6 7.05 1.07 -2.44
N VAL A 7 6.55 -0.11 -2.74
CA VAL A 7 7.25 -1.06 -3.64
C VAL A 7 6.60 -1.16 -5.01
N GLN A 8 5.25 -1.18 -5.08
CA GLN A 8 4.58 -1.38 -6.35
C GLN A 8 3.21 -0.72 -6.38
N SER A 9 2.93 0.06 -7.42
CA SER A 9 1.57 0.52 -7.74
C SER A 9 0.75 -0.62 -8.33
N ILE A 10 -0.55 -0.63 -8.03
CA ILE A 10 -1.50 -1.56 -8.62
C ILE A 10 -2.22 -0.83 -9.75
N PRO A 11 -1.89 -1.11 -11.02
CA PRO A 11 -2.45 -0.38 -12.16
C PRO A 11 -3.91 -0.76 -12.41
N ASP A 12 -4.27 -2.03 -12.23
CA ASP A 12 -5.63 -2.55 -12.41
C ASP A 12 -5.93 -3.63 -11.35
N PHE A 13 -7.10 -3.55 -10.72
CA PHE A 13 -7.54 -4.54 -9.75
C PHE A 13 -8.02 -5.84 -10.40
N ASN A 14 -8.53 -5.79 -11.64
CA ASN A 14 -8.94 -6.98 -12.36
C ASN A 14 -7.72 -7.82 -12.78
N ASP A 15 -6.65 -7.17 -13.19
CA ASP A 15 -5.39 -7.87 -13.47
C ASP A 15 -4.82 -8.49 -12.20
N LEU A 16 -4.86 -7.77 -11.06
CA LEU A 16 -4.36 -8.28 -9.80
C LEU A 16 -5.06 -9.54 -9.34
N ILE A 17 -6.40 -9.60 -9.42
CA ILE A 17 -7.15 -10.78 -8.96
C ILE A 17 -6.96 -12.02 -9.84
N ASN A 18 -6.44 -11.85 -11.06
CA ASN A 18 -6.14 -12.94 -11.99
C ASN A 18 -4.70 -13.45 -11.88
N GLN A 19 -3.86 -12.78 -11.11
CA GLN A 19 -2.49 -13.24 -10.84
C GLN A 19 -2.50 -14.51 -9.97
N LYS A 20 -1.46 -15.33 -10.17
CA LYS A 20 -1.13 -16.44 -9.28
C LYS A 20 0.14 -16.07 -8.52
N TRP A 21 0.22 -16.46 -7.26
CA TRP A 21 1.40 -16.16 -6.45
C TRP A 21 2.56 -17.07 -6.87
N ASP A 22 3.26 -16.67 -7.89
CA ASP A 22 4.51 -17.26 -8.38
C ASP A 22 5.31 -16.18 -9.13
N THR A 23 6.58 -16.45 -9.44
CA THR A 23 7.49 -15.49 -10.06
C THR A 23 7.05 -15.07 -11.47
N ASP A 24 6.40 -15.97 -12.20
CA ASP A 24 6.02 -15.72 -13.61
C ASP A 24 4.71 -14.94 -13.73
N ASN A 25 3.81 -15.05 -12.75
CA ASN A 25 2.44 -14.54 -12.85
C ASN A 25 2.09 -13.46 -11.83
N CYS A 26 2.96 -13.21 -10.83
CA CYS A 26 2.73 -12.18 -9.82
C CYS A 26 3.86 -11.14 -9.83
N ALA A 27 3.56 -9.95 -10.32
CA ALA A 27 4.54 -8.88 -10.41
C ALA A 27 5.12 -8.45 -9.04
N LEU A 28 4.33 -8.54 -7.96
CA LEU A 28 4.82 -8.28 -6.61
C LEU A 28 5.80 -9.36 -6.16
N HIS A 29 5.47 -10.64 -6.37
CA HIS A 29 6.34 -11.76 -6.02
C HIS A 29 7.68 -11.65 -6.77
N GLN A 30 7.62 -11.51 -8.09
CA GLN A 30 8.81 -11.32 -8.92
C GLN A 30 9.67 -10.15 -8.42
N LEU A 31 9.06 -8.98 -8.16
CA LEU A 31 9.79 -7.81 -7.66
C LEU A 31 10.53 -8.11 -6.37
N LEU A 32 9.85 -8.71 -5.38
CA LEU A 32 10.42 -8.96 -4.05
C LEU A 32 11.48 -10.04 -4.06
N GLU A 33 11.34 -11.05 -4.91
CA GLU A 33 12.30 -12.16 -5.01
C GLU A 33 13.58 -11.75 -5.77
N THR A 34 13.44 -10.92 -6.81
CA THR A 34 14.57 -10.61 -7.70
C THR A 34 15.27 -9.28 -7.43
N THR A 35 14.66 -8.39 -6.64
CA THR A 35 15.17 -7.03 -6.46
C THR A 35 16.01 -6.88 -5.20
N LYS A 36 17.23 -6.37 -5.38
CA LYS A 36 18.08 -5.88 -4.30
C LYS A 36 17.89 -4.38 -4.17
N PHE A 37 17.38 -3.94 -3.03
CA PHE A 37 17.13 -2.53 -2.74
C PHE A 37 18.35 -1.88 -2.08
N LEU A 38 18.65 -0.64 -2.45
CA LEU A 38 19.55 0.23 -1.70
C LEU A 38 18.70 1.17 -0.86
N VAL A 39 18.74 1.00 0.45
CA VAL A 39 17.93 1.76 1.39
C VAL A 39 18.79 2.85 2.03
N PHE A 40 18.40 4.11 1.86
CA PHE A 40 19.00 5.24 2.53
C PHE A 40 18.19 5.57 3.79
N VAL A 41 18.87 5.73 4.91
CA VAL A 41 18.24 6.08 6.18
C VAL A 41 18.65 7.48 6.57
N PHE A 42 17.65 8.27 6.88
CA PHE A 42 17.80 9.63 7.40
C PHE A 42 17.20 9.71 8.79
N ASP A 43 17.81 10.49 9.64
CA ASP A 43 17.32 10.76 11.00
C ASP A 43 16.95 12.25 11.13
N SER A 44 16.05 12.55 12.06
CA SER A 44 15.64 13.93 12.35
C SER A 44 16.04 14.29 13.78
N GLN A 45 16.65 15.46 13.94
CA GLN A 45 17.00 15.99 15.27
C GLN A 45 15.75 16.23 16.14
N ASN A 46 14.62 16.51 15.51
CA ASN A 46 13.35 16.75 16.18
C ASN A 46 12.26 15.76 15.70
N PRO A 47 12.24 14.52 16.21
CA PRO A 47 11.28 13.51 15.77
C PRO A 47 9.80 13.89 16.06
N ASN A 48 9.58 14.87 16.93
CA ASN A 48 8.25 15.36 17.29
C ASN A 48 7.79 16.60 16.48
N GLU A 49 8.66 17.19 15.68
CA GLU A 49 8.28 18.30 14.81
C GLU A 49 7.42 17.81 13.65
N LYS A 50 6.22 18.40 13.53
CA LYS A 50 5.35 18.22 12.37
C LYS A 50 5.95 18.84 11.09
N ASP A 51 6.86 19.76 11.25
CA ASP A 51 7.56 20.45 10.18
C ASP A 51 8.83 19.68 9.85
N LYS A 52 8.80 19.06 8.67
CA LYS A 52 9.97 18.38 8.10
C LYS A 52 10.93 19.43 7.52
N ASN A 53 11.51 20.24 8.38
CA ASN A 53 12.57 21.15 7.93
C ASN A 53 13.75 20.32 7.42
N PRO A 54 14.12 20.41 6.13
CA PRO A 54 15.24 19.65 5.57
C PRO A 54 16.56 19.87 6.31
N GLU A 55 16.74 21.03 6.93
CA GLU A 55 17.95 21.37 7.72
C GLU A 55 18.12 20.51 8.97
N ASN A 56 17.02 19.93 9.47
CA ASN A 56 17.00 19.03 10.63
C ASN A 56 17.09 17.55 10.26
N ILE A 57 17.25 17.24 8.96
CA ILE A 57 17.32 15.87 8.45
C ILE A 57 18.75 15.59 8.01
N TYR A 58 19.39 14.59 8.60
CA TYR A 58 20.73 14.17 8.22
C TYR A 58 20.78 12.68 7.86
N PHE A 59 21.69 12.39 6.95
CA PHE A 59 21.95 11.03 6.50
C PHE A 59 22.57 10.22 7.65
N LYS A 60 21.96 9.09 7.96
CA LYS A 60 22.43 8.16 8.99
C LYS A 60 23.24 7.02 8.41
N GLY A 61 22.87 6.51 7.25
CA GLY A 61 23.56 5.42 6.59
C GLY A 61 22.76 4.86 5.43
N ALA A 62 23.38 3.92 4.72
CA ALA A 62 22.74 3.18 3.65
C ALA A 62 23.07 1.69 3.76
N ALA A 63 22.11 0.84 3.44
CA ALA A 63 22.29 -0.59 3.42
C ALA A 63 21.62 -1.23 2.20
N PHE A 64 22.25 -2.23 1.61
CA PHE A 64 21.57 -3.11 0.68
C PHE A 64 20.64 -4.04 1.43
N TRP A 65 19.46 -4.24 0.89
CA TRP A 65 18.47 -5.14 1.44
C TRP A 65 17.74 -5.89 0.32
N TYR A 66 17.40 -7.13 0.57
CA TYR A 66 16.52 -7.96 -0.24
C TYR A 66 15.53 -8.68 0.69
N MET A 67 14.36 -8.99 0.19
CA MET A 67 13.35 -9.70 0.98
C MET A 67 13.87 -11.09 1.34
N PRO A 68 13.94 -11.47 2.63
CA PRO A 68 14.25 -12.84 3.01
C PRO A 68 13.22 -13.83 2.45
N ALA A 69 13.67 -14.99 2.00
CA ALA A 69 12.77 -16.02 1.45
C ALA A 69 11.66 -16.43 2.43
N SER A 70 12.01 -16.56 3.72
CA SER A 70 11.02 -16.82 4.80
C SER A 70 9.92 -15.77 4.91
N ASP A 71 10.22 -14.53 4.54
CA ASP A 71 9.27 -13.42 4.66
C ASP A 71 8.39 -13.29 3.41
N ILE A 72 8.81 -13.86 2.28
CA ILE A 72 7.99 -13.95 1.06
C ILE A 72 6.72 -14.76 1.33
N ASP A 73 6.78 -15.84 2.12
CA ASP A 73 5.60 -16.62 2.51
C ASP A 73 4.63 -15.80 3.37
N ILE A 74 5.16 -14.90 4.21
CA ILE A 74 4.34 -13.98 5.02
C ILE A 74 3.67 -12.93 4.12
N VAL A 75 4.40 -12.45 3.12
CA VAL A 75 3.85 -11.51 2.11
C VAL A 75 2.74 -12.17 1.30
N GLU A 76 2.91 -13.44 0.91
CA GLU A 76 1.88 -14.22 0.20
C GLU A 76 0.55 -14.24 0.96
N GLN A 77 0.59 -14.46 2.27
CA GLN A 77 -0.62 -14.46 3.10
C GLN A 77 -1.37 -13.13 3.04
N VAL A 78 -0.66 -12.01 3.14
CA VAL A 78 -1.26 -10.66 3.04
C VAL A 78 -1.80 -10.42 1.63
N TRP A 79 -1.05 -10.81 0.61
CA TRP A 79 -1.47 -10.67 -0.78
C TRP A 79 -2.77 -11.47 -1.04
N LYS A 80 -2.82 -12.75 -0.65
CA LYS A 80 -4.00 -13.61 -0.76
C LYS A 80 -5.21 -13.01 -0.05
N GLU A 81 -5.03 -12.52 1.18
CA GLU A 81 -6.09 -11.91 1.98
C GLU A 81 -6.69 -10.68 1.27
N ASP A 82 -5.86 -9.78 0.76
CA ASP A 82 -6.35 -8.55 0.13
C ASP A 82 -6.87 -8.77 -1.29
N VAL A 83 -6.30 -9.73 -2.04
CA VAL A 83 -6.83 -10.16 -3.34
C VAL A 83 -8.21 -10.81 -3.17
N GLU A 84 -8.42 -11.61 -2.13
CA GLU A 84 -9.72 -12.23 -1.85
C GLU A 84 -10.79 -11.18 -1.50
N LYS A 85 -10.42 -10.13 -0.75
CA LYS A 85 -11.31 -8.98 -0.50
C LYS A 85 -11.70 -8.27 -1.79
N LEU A 86 -10.77 -8.13 -2.76
CA LEU A 86 -11.09 -7.57 -4.08
C LEU A 86 -12.05 -8.45 -4.87
N ARG A 87 -11.89 -9.77 -4.84
CA ARG A 87 -12.78 -10.73 -5.53
C ARG A 87 -14.19 -10.73 -4.96
N ASN A 88 -14.33 -10.64 -3.65
CA ASN A 88 -15.60 -10.73 -2.94
C ASN A 88 -16.29 -9.37 -2.72
N GLY A 89 -15.63 -8.28 -3.06
CA GLY A 89 -16.10 -6.91 -2.82
C GLY A 89 -15.49 -6.30 -1.55
N VAL A 90 -14.75 -5.22 -1.76
CA VAL A 90 -14.10 -4.46 -0.68
C VAL A 90 -15.15 -3.81 0.21
N THR A 91 -14.97 -3.88 1.52
CA THR A 91 -15.81 -3.09 2.45
C THR A 91 -15.27 -1.67 2.56
N LEU A 92 -16.10 -0.70 2.22
CA LEU A 92 -15.81 0.73 2.35
C LEU A 92 -16.67 1.33 3.49
N ARG A 93 -16.03 2.09 4.37
CA ARG A 93 -16.70 2.77 5.49
C ARG A 93 -16.45 4.27 5.42
N TYR A 94 -17.53 5.06 5.37
CA TYR A 94 -17.43 6.51 5.52
C TYR A 94 -17.54 6.91 7.00
N LYS A 95 -16.54 7.64 7.50
CA LYS A 95 -16.51 8.15 8.88
C LYS A 95 -15.65 9.42 8.96
N GLY A 96 -16.18 10.49 9.54
CA GLY A 96 -15.44 11.74 9.79
C GLY A 96 -14.84 12.35 8.51
N ASN A 97 -15.62 12.43 7.44
CA ASN A 97 -15.22 12.94 6.11
C ASN A 97 -14.10 12.13 5.41
N ARG A 98 -13.87 10.90 5.86
CA ARG A 98 -12.89 9.99 5.25
C ARG A 98 -13.53 8.65 4.91
N VAL A 99 -12.99 8.00 3.88
CA VAL A 99 -13.34 6.63 3.54
C VAL A 99 -12.22 5.70 3.97
N TYR A 100 -12.57 4.65 4.67
CA TYR A 100 -11.69 3.55 5.08
C TYR A 100 -12.07 2.30 4.30
N ASN A 101 -11.09 1.48 4.00
CA ASN A 101 -11.28 0.16 3.41
C ASN A 101 -10.88 -0.94 4.40
N ASN A 102 -11.14 -2.20 4.08
CA ASN A 102 -10.82 -3.36 4.91
C ASN A 102 -9.53 -4.10 4.52
N PHE A 103 -8.69 -3.53 3.66
CA PHE A 103 -7.38 -4.10 3.38
C PHE A 103 -6.49 -4.15 4.62
N VAL A 104 -5.47 -5.00 4.59
CA VAL A 104 -4.46 -5.05 5.63
C VAL A 104 -3.79 -3.68 5.76
N LYS A 105 -3.77 -3.14 6.98
CA LYS A 105 -3.24 -1.81 7.29
C LYS A 105 -1.82 -1.90 7.85
N SER A 106 -1.07 -0.80 7.75
CA SER A 106 0.23 -0.66 8.41
C SER A 106 0.18 -0.92 9.92
N SER A 107 -0.94 -0.57 10.57
CA SER A 107 -1.18 -0.83 12.00
C SER A 107 -1.32 -2.32 12.36
N ALA A 108 -1.50 -3.20 11.39
CA ALA A 108 -1.45 -4.64 11.61
C ALA A 108 -0.02 -5.18 11.81
N HIS A 109 0.99 -4.31 11.63
CA HIS A 109 2.42 -4.63 11.78
C HIS A 109 2.89 -5.84 10.94
N ARG A 110 2.20 -6.10 9.82
CA ARG A 110 2.60 -7.13 8.85
C ARG A 110 3.75 -6.61 7.97
N VAL A 111 4.45 -7.51 7.30
CA VAL A 111 5.60 -7.18 6.41
C VAL A 111 5.20 -6.19 5.33
N ILE A 112 4.07 -6.44 4.68
CA ILE A 112 3.49 -5.54 3.69
C ILE A 112 2.05 -5.16 4.06
N HIS A 113 1.56 -4.14 3.40
CA HIS A 113 0.16 -3.72 3.47
C HIS A 113 -0.24 -2.98 2.20
N MET A 114 -1.54 -2.88 1.95
CA MET A 114 -2.10 -2.10 0.85
C MET A 114 -2.58 -0.74 1.36
N ARG A 115 -2.26 0.33 0.63
CA ARG A 115 -2.76 1.68 0.95
C ARG A 115 -2.95 2.52 -0.30
N PRO A 116 -3.78 3.59 -0.22
CA PRO A 116 -4.03 4.50 -1.33
C PRO A 116 -2.73 5.07 -1.95
N ASP A 117 -2.66 5.02 -3.26
CA ASP A 117 -1.59 5.57 -4.10
C ASP A 117 -2.06 6.84 -4.81
N ALA A 118 -2.66 7.75 -4.06
CA ALA A 118 -3.17 9.01 -4.59
C ALA A 118 -3.17 10.10 -3.52
N ARG A 119 -2.85 11.31 -3.93
CA ARG A 119 -2.91 12.50 -3.06
C ARG A 119 -4.36 12.86 -2.68
N LYS A 120 -5.30 12.63 -3.59
CA LYS A 120 -6.74 12.85 -3.37
C LYS A 120 -7.50 11.56 -3.63
N ALA A 121 -8.32 11.15 -2.69
CA ALA A 121 -9.17 9.97 -2.83
C ALA A 121 -10.26 10.19 -3.88
N GLN A 122 -10.61 9.13 -4.61
CA GLN A 122 -11.63 9.11 -5.64
C GLN A 122 -12.34 7.75 -5.64
N TYR A 123 -13.68 7.77 -5.68
CA TYR A 123 -14.54 6.58 -5.63
C TYR A 123 -15.56 6.52 -6.75
N ASN A 124 -15.35 7.30 -7.80
CA ASN A 124 -16.17 7.32 -9.01
C ASN A 124 -15.32 7.04 -10.24
N LYS A 125 -15.97 6.89 -11.39
CA LYS A 125 -15.28 6.69 -12.67
C LYS A 125 -14.21 7.78 -12.87
N PRO A 126 -12.97 7.41 -13.26
CA PRO A 126 -11.94 8.39 -13.51
C PRO A 126 -12.29 9.29 -14.70
N THR A 127 -11.92 10.55 -14.60
CA THR A 127 -12.04 11.54 -15.68
C THR A 127 -10.67 11.82 -16.27
N LEU A 128 -10.63 12.53 -17.40
CA LEU A 128 -9.37 12.95 -18.05
C LEU A 128 -8.46 13.78 -17.11
N ARG A 129 -9.06 14.48 -16.13
CA ARG A 129 -8.33 15.34 -15.17
C ARG A 129 -8.03 14.65 -13.83
N ALA A 130 -8.75 13.58 -13.51
CA ALA A 130 -8.66 12.90 -12.22
C ALA A 130 -8.68 11.39 -12.40
N GLN A 131 -7.50 10.79 -12.45
CA GLN A 131 -7.32 9.34 -12.66
C GLN A 131 -6.85 8.63 -11.38
N ASN A 132 -7.44 8.99 -10.24
CA ASN A 132 -7.04 8.45 -8.95
C ASN A 132 -7.82 7.22 -8.52
N SER A 133 -8.81 6.79 -9.30
CA SER A 133 -9.58 5.58 -9.03
C SER A 133 -9.32 4.48 -10.04
N ARG A 134 -9.69 3.26 -9.65
CA ARG A 134 -9.68 2.07 -10.49
C ARG A 134 -11.01 1.35 -10.34
N LYS A 135 -11.44 0.69 -11.42
CA LYS A 135 -12.63 -0.15 -11.40
C LYS A 135 -12.40 -1.34 -10.49
N LEU A 136 -13.39 -1.64 -9.64
CA LEU A 136 -13.37 -2.81 -8.77
C LEU A 136 -13.82 -4.06 -9.55
N PRO A 137 -13.23 -5.24 -9.28
CA PRO A 137 -13.67 -6.51 -9.88
C PRO A 137 -15.07 -6.93 -9.40
N ALA A 138 -15.39 -6.64 -8.14
CA ALA A 138 -16.71 -6.82 -7.55
C ALA A 138 -17.17 -5.52 -6.90
N LYS A 139 -18.49 -5.33 -6.77
CA LYS A 139 -19.05 -4.13 -6.13
C LYS A 139 -18.60 -4.00 -4.68
N ALA A 140 -18.24 -2.81 -4.28
CA ALA A 140 -17.90 -2.51 -2.89
C ALA A 140 -19.13 -2.59 -1.97
N HIS A 141 -18.93 -3.09 -0.77
CA HIS A 141 -19.88 -3.06 0.33
C HIS A 141 -19.69 -1.80 1.16
N TRP A 142 -20.61 -0.84 1.04
CA TRP A 142 -20.52 0.41 1.77
C TRP A 142 -21.19 0.32 3.16
N ILE A 143 -20.46 0.79 4.16
CA ILE A 143 -20.99 1.10 5.49
C ILE A 143 -21.08 2.62 5.62
N ASN A 144 -22.27 3.15 5.85
CA ASN A 144 -22.55 4.59 5.91
C ASN A 144 -22.13 5.31 4.62
N ARG A 145 -22.55 4.80 3.46
CA ARG A 145 -22.30 5.44 2.16
C ARG A 145 -22.92 6.84 2.15
N PRO A 146 -22.15 7.88 1.74
CA PRO A 146 -22.71 9.23 1.57
C PRO A 146 -23.83 9.26 0.53
N ALA A 147 -24.76 10.22 0.68
CA ALA A 147 -25.89 10.38 -0.23
C ALA A 147 -25.47 10.79 -1.65
N ASP A 148 -24.31 11.39 -1.81
CA ASP A 148 -23.71 11.70 -3.12
C ASP A 148 -23.20 10.40 -3.79
N HIS A 149 -24.14 9.68 -4.41
CA HIS A 149 -23.85 8.40 -5.07
C HIS A 149 -23.08 8.54 -6.39
N GLU A 150 -23.02 9.71 -6.96
CA GLU A 150 -22.19 9.98 -8.15
C GLU A 150 -20.71 10.02 -7.78
N ARG A 151 -20.40 10.58 -6.62
CA ARG A 151 -19.03 10.69 -6.10
C ARG A 151 -18.58 9.43 -5.38
N TYR A 152 -19.48 8.71 -4.70
CA TYR A 152 -19.19 7.51 -3.92
C TYR A 152 -19.93 6.30 -4.51
N THR A 153 -19.35 5.73 -5.60
CA THR A 153 -19.93 4.58 -6.30
C THR A 153 -19.54 3.25 -5.63
N GLU A 154 -20.20 2.17 -6.02
CA GLU A 154 -19.85 0.81 -5.63
C GLU A 154 -18.80 0.18 -6.56
N GLU A 155 -18.54 0.79 -7.71
CA GLU A 155 -17.77 0.20 -8.80
C GLU A 155 -16.32 0.68 -8.85
N TYR A 156 -15.99 1.75 -8.14
CA TYR A 156 -14.67 2.39 -8.18
C TYR A 156 -14.15 2.70 -6.79
N MET A 157 -12.86 2.51 -6.61
CA MET A 157 -12.16 2.98 -5.41
C MET A 157 -10.82 3.61 -5.78
N THR A 158 -10.28 4.40 -4.86
CA THR A 158 -8.96 5.01 -5.00
C THR A 158 -7.93 3.94 -5.35
N LYS A 159 -7.09 4.21 -6.35
CA LYS A 159 -5.97 3.35 -6.72
C LYS A 159 -5.10 3.05 -5.50
N GLN A 160 -4.55 1.86 -5.46
CA GLN A 160 -3.76 1.35 -4.34
C GLN A 160 -2.33 1.01 -4.78
N ALA A 161 -1.47 0.86 -3.82
CA ALA A 161 -0.14 0.30 -3.99
C ALA A 161 0.21 -0.65 -2.84
N TRP A 162 1.18 -1.52 -3.08
CA TRP A 162 1.83 -2.32 -2.07
C TRP A 162 2.94 -1.52 -1.40
N TRP A 163 3.01 -1.61 -0.08
CA TRP A 163 3.97 -0.90 0.75
C TRP A 163 4.60 -1.86 1.75
N ILE A 164 5.91 -1.80 1.92
CA ILE A 164 6.61 -2.47 3.00
C ILE A 164 6.43 -1.64 4.28
N ASN A 165 6.19 -2.31 5.39
CA ASN A 165 6.12 -1.66 6.69
C ASN A 165 7.50 -1.11 7.07
N GLY A 166 7.60 0.20 7.35
CA GLY A 166 8.86 0.85 7.63
C GLY A 166 9.53 0.33 8.91
N ALA A 167 8.76 -0.06 9.93
CA ALA A 167 9.32 -0.64 11.15
C ALA A 167 9.97 -2.01 10.86
N TYR A 168 9.30 -2.84 10.04
CA TYR A 168 9.86 -4.11 9.58
C TYR A 168 11.17 -3.87 8.80
N LEU A 169 11.14 -3.01 7.77
CA LEU A 169 12.32 -2.74 6.95
C LEU A 169 13.49 -2.23 7.80
N TYR A 170 13.22 -1.29 8.72
CA TYR A 170 14.26 -0.78 9.62
C TYR A 170 14.85 -1.86 10.51
N SER A 171 14.03 -2.79 11.04
CA SER A 171 14.53 -3.90 11.85
C SER A 171 15.51 -4.81 11.10
N GLN A 172 15.36 -4.91 9.77
CA GLN A 172 16.21 -5.73 8.91
C GLN A 172 17.60 -5.12 8.62
N ILE A 173 17.72 -3.79 8.72
CA ILE A 173 18.92 -3.08 8.29
C ILE A 173 19.63 -2.30 9.39
N LYS A 174 18.98 -2.06 10.54
CA LYS A 174 19.48 -1.17 11.62
C LYS A 174 20.91 -1.48 12.09
N ASP A 175 21.28 -2.76 12.13
CA ASP A 175 22.59 -3.22 12.61
C ASP A 175 23.69 -3.07 11.54
N ARG A 176 23.34 -2.55 10.36
CA ARG A 176 24.24 -2.28 9.24
C ARG A 176 24.38 -0.80 8.90
N LEU A 177 23.80 0.07 9.74
CA LEU A 177 23.79 1.53 9.55
C LEU A 177 24.89 2.23 10.33
#